data_d3dea35e180d26331346ce08dfefdd28
#
_entry.id   d3dea35e180d26331346ce08dfefdd28
#
_cell.length_a   1.000
_cell.length_b   1.000
_cell.length_c   1.000
_cell.angle_alpha   90.00
_cell.angle_beta   90.00
_cell.angle_gamma   90.00
#
_symmetry.space_group_name_H-M   'P 1'
#
loop_
_entity.id
_entity.type
_entity.pdbx_description
1 polymer ?
#
loop_
_entity_poly.entity_id
_entity_poly.type
_entity_poly.pdbx_seq_one_letter_code
_entity_poly.pdbx_strand_id
1 'polypeptide(L)'
;MSLPMIAGLVILAKPIILVFSGEEFLPSVIVLQILSFLLIVIPWSSFLGLQILYPIRKEKYGNYAVIIGALVNLVLNFFLIPRYAYVGVAVSVVCAETVITLAHYIFAMKYMKLKLHDFIPIKSVVSTLVMALVVYVCSSYSDYPVCVVVWAIVGALVYVGTLLLMKDKFMKEMIFKIINR
;
A
#
# COMPACT_ATOMS: atom_id res chain seq x y z
N MET A 1 -0.41 5.36 -7.06
CA MET A 1 -1.74 5.40 -6.40
C MET A 1 -1.81 4.68 -5.03
N SER A 2 -0.81 3.92 -4.65
CA SER A 2 -0.80 3.19 -3.35
C SER A 2 -0.83 4.10 -2.12
N LEU A 3 -0.14 5.24 -2.15
CA LEU A 3 -0.04 6.16 -1.02
C LEU A 3 -1.39 6.65 -0.48
N PRO A 4 -2.33 7.20 -1.31
CA PRO A 4 -3.62 7.65 -0.81
C PRO A 4 -4.48 6.48 -0.27
N MET A 5 -4.35 5.28 -0.86
CA MET A 5 -5.07 4.10 -0.37
C MET A 5 -4.60 3.70 1.03
N ILE A 6 -3.28 3.74 1.28
CA ILE A 6 -2.74 3.46 2.62
C ILE A 6 -3.22 4.49 3.62
N ALA A 7 -3.07 5.78 3.30
CA ALA A 7 -3.51 6.86 4.19
C ALA A 7 -5.01 6.73 4.52
N GLY A 8 -5.85 6.46 3.52
CA GLY A 8 -7.28 6.21 3.70
C GLY A 8 -7.56 5.00 4.61
N LEU A 9 -6.91 3.86 4.35
CA LEU A 9 -7.09 2.65 5.17
C LEU A 9 -6.62 2.83 6.61
N VAL A 10 -5.50 3.52 6.83
CA VAL A 10 -4.97 3.75 8.19
C VAL A 10 -5.90 4.66 8.98
N ILE A 11 -6.41 5.75 8.38
CA ILE A 11 -7.29 6.70 9.06
C ILE A 11 -8.69 6.11 9.27
N LEU A 12 -9.23 5.45 8.25
CA LEU A 12 -10.59 4.90 8.28
C LEU A 12 -10.64 3.45 8.82
N ALA A 13 -9.52 2.88 9.31
CA ALA A 13 -9.46 1.50 9.78
C ALA A 13 -10.52 1.19 10.84
N LYS A 14 -10.67 2.05 11.85
CA LYS A 14 -11.66 1.88 12.93
C LYS A 14 -13.10 1.86 12.41
N PRO A 15 -13.57 2.89 11.68
CA PRO A 15 -14.93 2.88 11.17
C PRO A 15 -15.18 1.77 10.12
N ILE A 16 -14.17 1.37 9.34
CA ILE A 16 -14.27 0.22 8.43
C ILE A 16 -14.58 -1.06 9.22
N ILE A 17 -13.78 -1.37 10.25
CA ILE A 17 -14.00 -2.57 11.07
C ILE A 17 -15.37 -2.53 11.75
N LEU A 18 -15.81 -1.39 12.27
CA LEU A 18 -17.12 -1.26 12.90
C LEU A 18 -18.28 -1.55 11.94
N VAL A 19 -18.18 -1.08 10.68
CA VAL A 19 -19.23 -1.32 9.67
C VAL A 19 -19.27 -2.77 9.21
N PHE A 20 -18.10 -3.39 8.96
CA PHE A 20 -18.04 -4.72 8.36
C PHE A 20 -18.10 -5.86 9.37
N SER A 21 -17.54 -5.65 10.56
CA SER A 21 -17.31 -6.76 11.51
C SER A 21 -17.91 -6.50 12.90
N GLY A 22 -18.26 -5.24 13.22
CA GLY A 22 -18.81 -4.87 14.51
C GLY A 22 -17.77 -4.60 15.59
N GLU A 23 -18.24 -4.28 16.80
CA GLU A 23 -17.41 -3.84 17.92
C GLU A 23 -16.46 -4.93 18.46
N GLU A 24 -16.87 -6.19 18.37
CA GLU A 24 -16.06 -7.34 18.83
C GLU A 24 -14.71 -7.45 18.08
N PHE A 25 -14.63 -6.92 16.85
CA PHE A 25 -13.45 -6.96 16.01
C PHE A 25 -12.59 -5.69 16.08
N LEU A 26 -12.83 -4.78 17.00
CA LEU A 26 -12.00 -3.58 17.18
C LEU A 26 -10.48 -3.88 17.32
N PRO A 27 -10.04 -4.98 17.98
CA PRO A 27 -8.63 -5.33 18.01
C PRO A 27 -7.99 -5.56 16.62
N SER A 28 -8.79 -5.86 15.59
CA SER A 28 -8.32 -6.05 14.21
C SER A 28 -7.99 -4.72 13.49
N VAL A 29 -8.32 -3.58 14.06
CA VAL A 29 -7.97 -2.26 13.52
C VAL A 29 -6.46 -2.14 13.30
N ILE A 30 -5.67 -2.52 14.31
CA ILE A 30 -4.21 -2.47 14.21
C ILE A 30 -3.66 -3.41 13.12
N VAL A 31 -4.29 -4.57 12.93
CA VAL A 31 -3.93 -5.52 11.86
C VAL A 31 -4.16 -4.89 10.50
N LEU A 32 -5.34 -4.27 10.28
CA LEU A 32 -5.67 -3.60 9.03
C LEU A 32 -4.69 -2.47 8.73
N GLN A 33 -4.32 -1.69 9.75
CA GLN A 33 -3.33 -0.62 9.63
C GLN A 33 -1.94 -1.16 9.22
N ILE A 34 -1.47 -2.24 9.86
CA ILE A 34 -0.19 -2.87 9.53
C ILE A 34 -0.23 -3.43 8.10
N LEU A 35 -1.28 -4.17 7.74
CA LEU A 35 -1.40 -4.79 6.41
C LEU A 35 -1.57 -3.76 5.29
N SER A 36 -2.04 -2.53 5.59
CA SER A 36 -2.15 -1.47 4.58
C SER A 36 -0.81 -1.13 3.91
N PHE A 37 0.33 -1.33 4.60
CA PHE A 37 1.66 -1.14 4.02
C PHE A 37 1.97 -2.08 2.86
N LEU A 38 1.31 -3.24 2.77
CA LEU A 38 1.44 -4.17 1.65
C LEU A 38 1.03 -3.53 0.31
N LEU A 39 0.17 -2.51 0.34
CA LEU A 39 -0.23 -1.76 -0.87
C LEU A 39 0.93 -1.03 -1.57
N ILE A 40 2.04 -0.78 -0.88
CA ILE A 40 3.28 -0.30 -1.51
C ILE A 40 4.19 -1.47 -1.86
N VAL A 41 4.37 -2.37 -0.92
CA VAL A 41 5.39 -3.43 -1.01
C VAL A 41 5.06 -4.42 -2.13
N ILE A 42 3.82 -4.91 -2.21
CA ILE A 42 3.41 -5.92 -3.21
C ILE A 42 3.47 -5.40 -4.66
N PRO A 43 2.92 -4.22 -5.01
CA PRO A 43 3.03 -3.71 -6.37
C PRO A 43 4.47 -3.46 -6.79
N TRP A 44 5.32 -3.02 -5.86
CA TRP A 44 6.73 -2.80 -6.12
C TRP A 44 7.48 -4.13 -6.37
N SER A 45 7.22 -5.13 -5.54
CA SER A 45 7.72 -6.49 -5.72
C SER A 45 7.29 -7.08 -7.06
N SER A 46 6.01 -6.94 -7.41
CA SER A 46 5.44 -7.43 -8.67
C SER A 46 6.06 -6.72 -9.89
N PHE A 47 6.28 -5.40 -9.80
CA PHE A 47 6.96 -4.66 -10.86
C PHE A 47 8.37 -5.19 -11.10
N LEU A 48 9.16 -5.37 -10.06
CA LEU A 48 10.53 -5.87 -10.17
C LEU A 48 10.58 -7.33 -10.64
N GLY A 49 9.72 -8.17 -10.10
CA GLY A 49 9.63 -9.60 -10.45
C GLY A 49 9.10 -9.78 -11.87
N LEU A 50 7.82 -9.45 -12.08
CA LEU A 50 7.09 -9.80 -13.30
C LEU A 50 7.47 -8.94 -14.50
N GLN A 51 7.77 -7.65 -14.30
CA GLN A 51 8.04 -6.74 -15.44
C GLN A 51 9.53 -6.60 -15.76
N ILE A 52 10.44 -6.96 -14.86
CA ILE A 52 11.88 -6.87 -15.09
C ILE A 52 12.50 -8.25 -15.18
N LEU A 53 12.40 -9.10 -14.15
CA LEU A 53 13.11 -10.37 -14.09
C LEU A 53 12.54 -11.43 -15.05
N TYR A 54 11.22 -11.50 -15.22
CA TYR A 54 10.60 -12.48 -16.12
C TYR A 54 10.89 -12.23 -17.59
N PRO A 55 10.76 -11.00 -18.16
CA PRO A 55 11.04 -10.76 -19.58
C PRO A 55 12.48 -11.05 -19.99
N ILE A 56 13.44 -10.89 -19.07
CA ILE A 56 14.85 -11.20 -19.32
C ILE A 56 15.20 -12.68 -19.05
N ARG A 57 14.20 -13.54 -18.88
CA ARG A 57 14.34 -14.99 -18.59
C ARG A 57 15.15 -15.27 -17.33
N LYS A 58 14.97 -14.44 -16.29
CA LYS A 58 15.62 -14.57 -14.99
C LYS A 58 14.63 -14.88 -13.87
N GLU A 59 13.53 -15.57 -14.22
CA GLU A 59 12.47 -15.98 -13.29
C GLU A 59 12.98 -16.79 -12.10
N LYS A 60 14.10 -17.54 -12.26
CA LYS A 60 14.74 -18.27 -11.16
C LYS A 60 15.09 -17.35 -9.98
N TYR A 61 15.57 -16.14 -10.25
CA TYR A 61 15.90 -15.18 -9.20
C TYR A 61 14.63 -14.64 -8.51
N GLY A 62 13.54 -14.47 -9.28
CA GLY A 62 12.23 -14.14 -8.71
C GLY A 62 11.74 -15.21 -7.74
N ASN A 63 11.84 -16.48 -8.16
CA ASN A 63 11.44 -17.61 -7.32
C ASN A 63 12.33 -17.74 -6.06
N TYR A 64 13.63 -17.49 -6.16
CA TYR A 64 14.51 -17.46 -4.98
C TYR A 64 14.12 -16.37 -4.00
N ALA A 65 13.73 -15.17 -4.47
CA ALA A 65 13.26 -14.10 -3.61
C ALA A 65 12.02 -14.54 -2.80
N VAL A 66 11.05 -15.19 -3.46
CA VAL A 66 9.85 -15.71 -2.82
C VAL A 66 10.18 -16.78 -1.78
N ILE A 67 11.09 -17.72 -2.09
CA ILE A 67 11.52 -18.76 -1.15
C ILE A 67 12.17 -18.12 0.10
N ILE A 68 13.05 -17.13 -0.08
CA ILE A 68 13.67 -16.40 1.02
C ILE A 68 12.61 -15.74 1.90
N GLY A 69 11.63 -15.05 1.28
CA GLY A 69 10.55 -14.41 2.01
C GLY A 69 9.67 -15.42 2.78
N ALA A 70 9.37 -16.58 2.17
CA ALA A 70 8.61 -17.63 2.84
C ALA A 70 9.35 -18.17 4.08
N LEU A 71 10.66 -18.36 3.99
CA LEU A 71 11.48 -18.78 5.13
C LEU A 71 11.49 -17.72 6.24
N VAL A 72 11.65 -16.44 5.87
CA VAL A 72 11.58 -15.32 6.83
C VAL A 72 10.21 -15.27 7.50
N ASN A 73 9.13 -15.42 6.74
CA ASN A 73 7.76 -15.45 7.28
C ASN A 73 7.60 -16.58 8.30
N LEU A 74 8.05 -17.79 7.94
CA LEU A 74 7.98 -18.96 8.83
C LEU A 74 8.72 -18.71 10.15
N VAL A 75 9.96 -18.22 10.07
CA VAL A 75 10.79 -17.94 11.25
C VAL A 75 10.15 -16.84 12.11
N LEU A 76 9.71 -15.73 11.50
CA LEU A 76 9.07 -14.64 12.24
C LEU A 76 7.77 -15.08 12.89
N ASN A 77 6.94 -15.89 12.22
CA ASN A 77 5.71 -16.43 12.79
C ASN A 77 6.00 -17.29 14.03
N PHE A 78 7.04 -18.10 13.99
CA PHE A 78 7.42 -18.95 15.12
C PHE A 78 7.73 -18.13 16.40
N PHE A 79 8.32 -16.94 16.24
CA PHE A 79 8.66 -16.07 17.38
C PHE A 79 7.57 -15.07 17.73
N LEU A 80 6.83 -14.55 16.73
CA LEU A 80 5.89 -13.45 16.94
C LEU A 80 4.49 -13.94 17.31
N ILE A 81 4.02 -15.07 16.78
CA ILE A 81 2.68 -15.58 17.11
C ILE A 81 2.52 -15.87 18.61
N PRO A 82 3.45 -16.54 19.30
CA PRO A 82 3.27 -16.81 20.72
C PRO A 82 3.20 -15.56 21.60
N ARG A 83 3.77 -14.43 21.14
CA ARG A 83 3.82 -13.17 21.91
C ARG A 83 2.74 -12.17 21.53
N TYR A 84 2.38 -12.09 20.25
CA TYR A 84 1.53 -11.04 19.69
C TYR A 84 0.31 -11.58 18.95
N ALA A 85 0.08 -12.88 18.94
CA ALA A 85 -1.02 -13.57 18.27
C ALA A 85 -1.20 -13.05 16.82
N TYR A 86 -2.40 -12.59 16.46
CA TYR A 86 -2.76 -12.11 15.13
C TYR A 86 -1.96 -10.87 14.67
N VAL A 87 -1.55 -9.99 15.59
CA VAL A 87 -0.68 -8.84 15.28
C VAL A 87 0.70 -9.32 14.84
N GLY A 88 1.22 -10.39 15.49
CA GLY A 88 2.47 -11.02 15.11
C GLY A 88 2.45 -11.55 13.67
N VAL A 89 1.33 -12.15 13.26
CA VAL A 89 1.14 -12.61 11.87
C VAL A 89 1.18 -11.44 10.89
N ALA A 90 0.48 -10.35 11.18
CA ALA A 90 0.45 -9.17 10.30
C ALA A 90 1.84 -8.57 10.11
N VAL A 91 2.62 -8.45 11.19
CA VAL A 91 4.00 -7.95 11.14
C VAL A 91 4.90 -8.89 10.35
N SER A 92 4.81 -10.21 10.57
CA SER A 92 5.65 -11.17 9.85
C SER A 92 5.38 -11.19 8.35
N VAL A 93 4.11 -11.03 7.93
CA VAL A 93 3.74 -10.92 6.51
C VAL A 93 4.36 -9.66 5.88
N VAL A 94 4.21 -8.48 6.51
CA VAL A 94 4.80 -7.24 6.00
C VAL A 94 6.33 -7.32 5.92
N CYS A 95 6.97 -7.89 6.92
CA CYS A 95 8.42 -8.12 6.91
C CYS A 95 8.85 -9.06 5.78
N ALA A 96 8.16 -10.18 5.60
CA ALA A 96 8.46 -11.15 4.56
C ALA A 96 8.32 -10.55 3.16
N GLU A 97 7.23 -9.84 2.88
CA GLU A 97 7.00 -9.16 1.60
C GLU A 97 8.04 -8.05 1.35
N THR A 98 8.47 -7.37 2.40
CA THR A 98 9.56 -6.38 2.31
C THR A 98 10.88 -7.07 1.92
N VAL A 99 11.19 -8.21 2.51
CA VAL A 99 12.38 -9.01 2.16
C VAL A 99 12.31 -9.52 0.73
N ILE A 100 11.15 -10.01 0.26
CA ILE A 100 10.93 -10.41 -1.14
C ILE A 100 11.22 -9.23 -2.07
N THR A 101 10.67 -8.06 -1.75
CA THR A 101 10.84 -6.85 -2.55
C THR A 101 12.30 -6.42 -2.62
N LEU A 102 13.02 -6.45 -1.50
CA LEU A 102 14.44 -6.14 -1.43
C LEU A 102 15.27 -7.14 -2.25
N ALA A 103 14.96 -8.44 -2.16
CA ALA A 103 15.62 -9.47 -2.94
C ALA A 103 15.38 -9.27 -4.46
N HIS A 104 14.13 -9.00 -4.87
CA HIS A 104 13.81 -8.66 -6.25
C HIS A 104 14.59 -7.43 -6.72
N TYR A 105 14.68 -6.38 -5.89
CA TYR A 105 15.43 -5.17 -6.20
C TYR A 105 16.93 -5.46 -6.40
N ILE A 106 17.55 -6.21 -5.49
CA ILE A 106 18.96 -6.60 -5.58
C ILE A 106 19.24 -7.40 -6.86
N PHE A 107 18.36 -8.36 -7.20
CA PHE A 107 18.50 -9.14 -8.41
C PHE A 107 18.26 -8.30 -9.68
N ALA A 108 17.27 -7.41 -9.68
CA ALA A 108 16.99 -6.54 -10.82
C ALA A 108 18.10 -5.53 -11.09
N MET A 109 18.74 -4.98 -10.06
CA MET A 109 19.85 -4.03 -10.20
C MET A 109 21.06 -4.59 -10.96
N LYS A 110 21.24 -5.92 -10.99
CA LYS A 110 22.30 -6.55 -11.78
C LYS A 110 22.10 -6.38 -13.30
N TYR A 111 20.85 -6.16 -13.73
CA TYR A 111 20.46 -6.13 -15.14
C TYR A 111 19.99 -4.75 -15.60
N MET A 112 19.54 -3.90 -14.67
CA MET A 112 19.05 -2.56 -14.98
C MET A 112 19.57 -1.55 -13.97
N LYS A 113 19.97 -0.37 -14.45
CA LYS A 113 20.32 0.78 -13.58
C LYS A 113 19.04 1.50 -13.16
N LEU A 114 18.38 0.99 -12.12
CA LEU A 114 17.20 1.60 -11.54
C LEU A 114 17.62 2.75 -10.62
N LYS A 115 17.15 3.96 -10.88
CA LYS A 115 17.30 5.09 -9.96
C LYS A 115 16.03 5.19 -9.12
N LEU A 116 16.14 4.94 -7.83
CA LEU A 116 15.00 5.06 -6.89
C LEU A 116 14.33 6.44 -6.94
N HIS A 117 15.10 7.49 -7.21
CA HIS A 117 14.61 8.86 -7.29
C HIS A 117 13.53 9.08 -8.37
N ASP A 118 13.57 8.30 -9.47
CA ASP A 118 12.62 8.46 -10.56
C ASP A 118 11.21 7.91 -10.22
N PHE A 119 11.08 7.22 -9.09
CA PHE A 119 9.87 6.52 -8.70
C PHE A 119 9.08 7.19 -7.55
N ILE A 120 9.62 8.21 -6.90
CA ILE A 120 8.90 8.92 -5.84
C ILE A 120 8.29 10.21 -6.43
N PRO A 121 7.00 10.19 -6.80
CA PRO A 121 6.35 11.39 -7.29
C PRO A 121 6.04 12.31 -6.10
N ILE A 122 6.86 13.32 -5.88
CA ILE A 122 6.71 14.31 -4.80
C ILE A 122 5.28 14.89 -4.80
N LYS A 123 4.72 15.13 -5.98
CA LYS A 123 3.34 15.61 -6.13
C LYS A 123 2.31 14.65 -5.51
N SER A 124 2.48 13.35 -5.71
CA SER A 124 1.60 12.34 -5.12
C SER A 124 1.70 12.29 -3.59
N VAL A 125 2.89 12.49 -3.04
CA VAL A 125 3.11 12.58 -1.58
C VAL A 125 2.37 13.78 -1.00
N VAL A 126 2.54 14.97 -1.59
CA VAL A 126 1.85 16.19 -1.14
C VAL A 126 0.34 16.03 -1.24
N SER A 127 -0.18 15.51 -2.36
CA SER A 127 -1.62 15.28 -2.53
C SER A 127 -2.17 14.27 -1.52
N THR A 128 -1.39 13.26 -1.16
CA THR A 128 -1.77 12.28 -0.13
C THR A 128 -1.82 12.92 1.25
N LEU A 129 -0.88 13.79 1.59
CA LEU A 129 -0.88 14.49 2.88
C LEU A 129 -2.11 15.41 3.01
N VAL A 130 -2.44 16.17 1.96
CA VAL A 130 -3.64 17.01 1.94
C VAL A 130 -4.91 16.17 2.10
N MET A 131 -5.02 15.07 1.34
CA MET A 131 -6.12 14.11 1.45
C MET A 131 -6.22 13.53 2.87
N ALA A 132 -5.11 13.08 3.44
CA ALA A 132 -5.06 12.49 4.77
C ALA A 132 -5.55 13.47 5.84
N LEU A 133 -5.13 14.74 5.75
CA LEU A 133 -5.56 15.79 6.66
C LEU A 133 -7.07 16.05 6.57
N VAL A 134 -7.59 16.17 5.35
CA VAL A 134 -9.03 16.39 5.12
C VAL A 134 -9.84 15.21 5.65
N VAL A 135 -9.47 13.97 5.32
CA VAL A 135 -10.18 12.77 5.77
C VAL A 135 -10.12 12.65 7.30
N TYR A 136 -8.95 12.93 7.90
CA TYR A 136 -8.80 12.92 9.36
C TYR A 136 -9.71 13.94 10.06
N VAL A 137 -9.72 15.19 9.59
CA VAL A 137 -10.60 16.24 10.12
C VAL A 137 -12.08 15.85 9.96
N CYS A 138 -12.46 15.41 8.76
CA CYS A 138 -13.83 14.99 8.50
C CYS A 138 -14.27 13.80 9.35
N SER A 139 -13.40 12.80 9.51
CA SER A 139 -13.70 11.62 10.35
C SER A 139 -13.84 11.96 11.84
N SER A 140 -13.21 13.04 12.31
CA SER A 140 -13.33 13.51 13.69
C SER A 140 -14.66 14.24 14.00
N TYR A 141 -15.36 14.71 12.95
CA TYR A 141 -16.65 15.41 13.14
C TYR A 141 -17.87 14.48 13.17
N SER A 142 -17.72 13.22 12.80
CA SER A 142 -18.85 12.29 12.68
C SER A 142 -18.49 10.91 13.20
N ASP A 143 -19.11 10.54 14.32
CA ASP A 143 -18.96 9.22 14.94
C ASP A 143 -19.78 8.11 14.25
N TYR A 144 -20.53 8.44 13.18
CA TYR A 144 -21.35 7.46 12.47
C TYR A 144 -20.49 6.59 11.54
N PRO A 145 -20.36 5.29 11.81
CA PRO A 145 -19.52 4.40 11.00
C PRO A 145 -19.99 4.27 9.54
N VAL A 146 -21.28 4.53 9.28
CA VAL A 146 -21.86 4.50 7.92
C VAL A 146 -21.26 5.57 7.00
N CYS A 147 -20.71 6.66 7.55
CA CYS A 147 -20.08 7.72 6.77
C CYS A 147 -18.73 7.35 6.15
N VAL A 148 -18.21 6.14 6.40
CA VAL A 148 -16.93 5.66 5.82
C VAL A 148 -16.90 5.78 4.30
N VAL A 149 -18.00 5.40 3.63
CA VAL A 149 -18.10 5.47 2.17
C VAL A 149 -18.03 6.92 1.71
N VAL A 150 -18.69 7.83 2.42
CA VAL A 150 -18.67 9.26 2.11
C VAL A 150 -17.24 9.81 2.28
N TRP A 151 -16.57 9.48 3.39
CA TRP A 151 -15.20 9.92 3.63
C TRP A 151 -14.20 9.36 2.61
N ALA A 152 -14.39 8.12 2.17
CA ALA A 152 -13.58 7.52 1.11
C ALA A 152 -13.78 8.25 -0.22
N ILE A 153 -15.02 8.61 -0.59
CA ILE A 153 -15.32 9.36 -1.81
C ILE A 153 -14.73 10.78 -1.72
N VAL A 154 -14.93 11.48 -0.59
CA VAL A 154 -14.37 12.82 -0.37
C VAL A 154 -12.84 12.76 -0.47
N GLY A 155 -12.20 11.79 0.17
CA GLY A 155 -10.76 11.59 0.08
C GLY A 155 -10.29 11.39 -1.36
N ALA A 156 -10.96 10.54 -2.14
CA ALA A 156 -10.63 10.32 -3.53
C ALA A 156 -10.78 11.60 -4.38
N LEU A 157 -11.85 12.37 -4.18
CA LEU A 157 -12.07 13.63 -4.89
C LEU A 157 -11.01 14.69 -4.53
N VAL A 158 -10.66 14.82 -3.25
CA VAL A 158 -9.59 15.73 -2.79
C VAL A 158 -8.25 15.33 -3.39
N TYR A 159 -7.92 14.03 -3.41
CA TYR A 159 -6.66 13.54 -3.99
C TYR A 159 -6.58 13.84 -5.49
N VAL A 160 -7.63 13.51 -6.25
CA VAL A 160 -7.68 13.78 -7.68
C VAL A 160 -7.65 15.30 -7.96
N GLY A 161 -8.41 16.08 -7.20
CA GLY A 161 -8.46 17.54 -7.32
C GLY A 161 -7.09 18.19 -7.07
N THR A 162 -6.38 17.76 -6.02
CA THR A 162 -5.02 18.29 -5.72
C THR A 162 -4.00 17.90 -6.78
N LEU A 163 -4.06 16.68 -7.34
CA LEU A 163 -3.19 16.28 -8.45
C LEU A 163 -3.45 17.08 -9.72
N LEU A 164 -4.71 17.38 -10.01
CA LEU A 164 -5.08 18.23 -11.15
C LEU A 164 -4.57 19.65 -10.99
N LEU A 165 -4.69 20.24 -9.79
CA LEU A 165 -4.15 21.57 -9.47
C LEU A 165 -2.63 21.61 -9.62
N MET A 166 -1.93 20.55 -9.23
CA MET A 166 -0.48 20.42 -9.39
C MET A 166 -0.04 20.12 -10.83
N LYS A 167 -0.98 20.06 -11.78
CA LYS A 167 -0.73 19.80 -13.20
C LYS A 167 0.14 18.55 -13.42
N ASP A 168 -0.21 17.44 -12.79
CA ASP A 168 0.52 16.20 -12.97
C ASP A 168 0.29 15.66 -14.40
N LYS A 169 1.40 15.32 -15.09
CA LYS A 169 1.35 14.84 -16.49
C LYS A 169 0.57 13.53 -16.62
N PHE A 170 0.76 12.63 -15.66
CA PHE A 170 0.12 11.32 -15.66
C PHE A 170 -1.40 11.40 -15.54
N MET A 171 -1.91 12.28 -14.66
CA MET A 171 -3.36 12.49 -14.52
C MET A 171 -3.98 13.13 -15.76
N LYS A 172 -3.27 14.08 -16.39
CA LYS A 172 -3.75 14.68 -17.65
C LYS A 172 -3.88 13.67 -18.78
N GLU A 173 -2.89 12.79 -18.94
CA GLU A 173 -2.93 11.73 -19.97
C GLU A 173 -4.04 10.70 -19.67
N MET A 174 -4.27 10.36 -18.41
CA MET A 174 -5.32 9.42 -18.02
C MET A 174 -6.71 9.99 -18.29
N ILE A 175 -6.96 11.25 -17.93
CA ILE A 175 -8.24 11.94 -18.19
C ILE A 175 -8.46 12.10 -19.70
N PHE A 176 -7.44 12.49 -20.46
CA PHE A 176 -7.53 12.60 -21.91
C PHE A 176 -7.89 11.26 -22.58
N LYS A 177 -7.35 10.15 -22.08
CA LYS A 177 -7.72 8.80 -22.57
C LYS A 177 -9.16 8.39 -22.22
N ILE A 178 -9.70 8.86 -21.10
CA ILE A 178 -11.08 8.52 -20.69
C ILE A 178 -12.09 9.36 -21.50
N ILE A 179 -11.81 10.63 -21.76
CA ILE A 179 -12.72 11.53 -22.49
C ILE A 179 -12.74 11.21 -23.99
N ASN A 180 -11.62 10.71 -24.57
CA ASN A 180 -11.53 10.39 -26.00
C ASN A 180 -11.86 8.91 -26.31
N ARG A 181 -12.49 8.19 -25.41
CA ARG A 181 -12.99 6.83 -25.62
C ARG A 181 -14.51 6.81 -25.71
#